data_5a76726fa12d21c3e4074558a091df4e
#
_entry.id   5a76726fa12d21c3e4074558a091df4e
#
_cell.length_a   1.000
_cell.length_b   1.000
_cell.length_c   1.000
_cell.angle_alpha   90.00
_cell.angle_beta   90.00
_cell.angle_gamma   90.00
#
_symmetry.space_group_name_H-M   'P 1'
#
loop_
_entity.id
_entity.type
_entity.pdbx_description
1 polymer ?
#
loop_
_entity_poly.entity_id
_entity_poly.type
_entity_poly.pdbx_seq_one_letter_code
_entity_poly.pdbx_strand_id
1 'polypeptide(L)'
;MLNRGEKGTMVFEPDYLELEPGDRIRFIPTHKSHNAATIDGMIPDGAAGFKSKINEPFETGFDKDGFYGIKCSPHYGMGMVMLVKVGKASLPESYRAVDMPARAKPRLEELFQRASNP
;
A
#
# COMPACT_ATOMS: atom_id res chain seq x y z
N MET A 1 -1.71 -2.06 -11.02
CA MET A 1 -3.07 -1.70 -10.52
C MET A 1 -4.11 -2.30 -11.43
N LEU A 2 -4.89 -3.20 -10.91
CA LEU A 2 -5.75 -4.07 -11.70
C LEU A 2 -7.19 -4.06 -11.20
N ASN A 3 -8.16 -4.17 -12.13
CA ASN A 3 -9.55 -4.41 -11.76
C ASN A 3 -9.77 -5.83 -11.26
N ARG A 4 -8.97 -6.78 -11.75
CA ARG A 4 -9.01 -8.19 -11.32
C ARG A 4 -7.62 -8.79 -11.43
N GLY A 5 -7.19 -9.46 -10.38
CA GLY A 5 -5.95 -10.21 -10.30
C GLY A 5 -6.16 -11.55 -9.65
N GLU A 6 -5.08 -12.22 -9.26
CA GLU A 6 -5.14 -13.56 -8.66
C GLU A 6 -5.93 -13.57 -7.35
N LYS A 7 -5.87 -12.51 -6.57
CA LYS A 7 -6.50 -12.44 -5.25
C LYS A 7 -7.89 -11.82 -5.24
N GLY A 8 -8.44 -11.51 -6.40
CA GLY A 8 -9.78 -10.95 -6.47
C GLY A 8 -9.86 -9.68 -7.28
N THR A 9 -10.89 -8.87 -7.00
CA THR A 9 -11.15 -7.62 -7.70
C THR A 9 -10.48 -6.45 -7.01
N MET A 10 -10.13 -5.43 -7.80
CA MET A 10 -9.53 -4.17 -7.33
C MET A 10 -8.30 -4.44 -6.47
N VAL A 11 -7.18 -4.78 -7.11
CA VAL A 11 -5.96 -5.19 -6.43
C VAL A 11 -4.73 -4.48 -6.96
N PHE A 12 -3.76 -4.29 -6.06
CA PHE A 12 -2.36 -4.10 -6.44
C PHE A 12 -1.74 -5.48 -6.60
N GLU A 13 -0.88 -5.61 -7.60
CA GLU A 13 -0.19 -6.88 -7.83
C GLU A 13 1.27 -6.58 -8.19
N PRO A 14 2.22 -6.97 -7.34
CA PRO A 14 2.01 -7.60 -6.03
C PRO A 14 1.41 -6.64 -5.01
N ASP A 15 0.80 -7.19 -3.96
CA ASP A 15 0.18 -6.38 -2.90
C ASP A 15 1.06 -6.24 -1.65
N TYR A 16 2.21 -6.91 -1.62
CA TYR A 16 3.18 -6.82 -0.55
C TYR A 16 4.59 -6.83 -1.14
N LEU A 17 5.42 -5.87 -0.72
CA LEU A 17 6.83 -5.78 -1.14
C LEU A 17 7.71 -5.47 0.05
N GLU A 18 8.92 -6.05 0.04
CA GLU A 18 9.99 -5.69 0.98
C GLU A 18 11.11 -5.04 0.19
N LEU A 19 11.49 -3.83 0.59
CA LEU A 19 12.46 -3.01 -0.11
C LEU A 19 13.62 -2.64 0.81
N GLU A 20 14.75 -2.29 0.20
CA GLU A 20 15.83 -1.61 0.89
C GLU A 20 15.61 -0.09 0.83
N PRO A 21 16.11 0.68 1.83
CA PRO A 21 16.03 2.14 1.74
C PRO A 21 16.66 2.64 0.45
N GLY A 22 15.96 3.53 -0.22
CA GLY A 22 16.39 4.08 -1.52
C GLY A 22 15.79 3.38 -2.72
N ASP A 23 15.18 2.21 -2.53
CA ASP A 23 14.48 1.52 -3.62
C ASP A 23 13.27 2.32 -4.08
N ARG A 24 12.88 2.10 -5.31
CA ARG A 24 11.77 2.80 -5.94
C ARG A 24 10.69 1.82 -6.41
N ILE A 25 9.46 2.26 -6.40
CA ILE A 25 8.33 1.51 -6.97
C ILE A 25 7.73 2.32 -8.09
N ARG A 26 7.44 1.66 -9.20
CA ARG A 26 6.68 2.23 -10.29
C ARG A 26 5.29 1.61 -10.30
N PHE A 27 4.27 2.44 -10.08
CA PHE A 27 2.88 2.01 -10.08
C PHE A 27 2.32 2.17 -11.49
N ILE A 28 1.85 1.06 -12.08
CA ILE A 28 1.37 1.03 -13.46
C ILE A 28 -0.16 0.86 -13.44
N PRO A 29 -0.92 1.80 -14.00
CA PRO A 29 -2.37 1.63 -14.12
C PRO A 29 -2.69 0.77 -15.35
N THR A 30 -2.48 -0.55 -15.21
CA THR A 30 -2.74 -1.51 -16.30
C THR A 30 -4.20 -1.45 -16.74
N HIS A 31 -5.11 -1.32 -15.77
CA HIS A 31 -6.52 -1.03 -16.05
C HIS A 31 -6.81 0.43 -15.65
N LYS A 32 -7.90 0.98 -16.19
CA LYS A 32 -8.27 2.38 -15.96
C LYS A 32 -8.82 2.62 -14.56
N SER A 33 -8.78 3.87 -14.13
CA SER A 33 -9.41 4.40 -12.91
C SER A 33 -8.66 4.05 -11.63
N HIS A 34 -7.34 3.89 -11.72
CA HIS A 34 -6.50 3.59 -10.56
C HIS A 34 -5.46 4.66 -10.31
N ASN A 35 -5.10 4.80 -9.03
CA ASN A 35 -3.96 5.58 -8.58
C ASN A 35 -3.29 4.90 -7.39
N ALA A 36 -2.21 5.48 -6.91
CA ALA A 36 -1.55 5.02 -5.70
C ALA A 36 -1.41 6.21 -4.74
N ALA A 37 -1.79 6.00 -3.48
CA ALA A 37 -1.69 7.02 -2.45
C ALA A 37 -1.37 6.36 -1.11
N THR A 38 -0.62 7.05 -0.26
CA THR A 38 -0.39 6.56 1.09
C THR A 38 -1.65 6.68 1.93
N ILE A 39 -1.84 5.74 2.85
CA ILE A 39 -2.95 5.77 3.80
C ILE A 39 -2.53 6.61 5.01
N ASP A 40 -3.34 7.61 5.37
CA ASP A 40 -3.07 8.45 6.53
C ASP A 40 -2.97 7.59 7.79
N GLY A 41 -1.93 7.80 8.58
CA GLY A 41 -1.66 7.01 9.77
C GLY A 41 -0.89 5.71 9.53
N MET A 42 -0.56 5.41 8.27
CA MET A 42 0.17 4.19 7.90
C MET A 42 1.45 4.51 7.13
N ILE A 43 2.18 5.54 7.55
CA ILE A 43 3.52 5.82 7.04
C ILE A 43 4.45 6.06 8.22
N PRO A 44 5.77 5.83 8.05
CA PRO A 44 6.72 6.10 9.13
C PRO A 44 6.76 7.58 9.49
N ASP A 45 7.06 7.88 10.76
CA ASP A 45 7.23 9.25 11.22
C ASP A 45 8.32 9.93 10.41
N GLY A 46 8.01 11.13 9.95
CA GLY A 46 8.94 11.93 9.15
C GLY A 46 9.00 11.55 7.68
N ALA A 47 8.31 10.50 7.26
CA ALA A 47 8.21 10.17 5.84
C ALA A 47 7.16 11.05 5.17
N ALA A 48 7.39 11.38 3.89
CA ALA A 48 6.41 12.11 3.10
C ALA A 48 5.38 11.15 2.53
N GLY A 49 4.11 11.51 2.62
CA GLY A 49 3.06 10.79 1.92
C GLY A 49 3.04 11.17 0.45
N PHE A 50 2.32 10.39 -0.34
CA PHE A 50 2.14 10.69 -1.77
C PHE A 50 0.73 10.35 -2.23
N LYS A 51 0.35 10.97 -3.35
CA LYS A 51 -0.92 10.68 -4.02
C LYS A 51 -0.71 10.92 -5.50
N SER A 52 -0.80 9.87 -6.30
CA SER A 52 -0.64 9.97 -7.74
C SER A 52 -1.96 10.38 -8.41
N LYS A 53 -1.84 10.81 -9.66
CA LYS A 53 -3.02 11.11 -10.48
C LYS A 53 -3.63 9.84 -11.03
N ILE A 54 -4.95 9.81 -11.15
CA ILE A 54 -5.68 8.67 -11.70
C ILE A 54 -5.27 8.47 -13.16
N ASN A 55 -5.05 7.21 -13.55
CA ASN A 55 -4.68 6.78 -14.89
C ASN A 55 -3.27 7.17 -15.35
N GLU A 56 -2.43 7.68 -14.45
CA GLU A 56 -1.05 8.01 -14.79
C GLU A 56 -0.07 7.06 -14.10
N PRO A 57 0.96 6.58 -14.80
CA PRO A 57 2.06 5.86 -14.13
C PRO A 57 2.71 6.77 -13.11
N PHE A 58 3.12 6.20 -11.99
CA PHE A 58 3.72 6.97 -10.91
C PHE A 58 4.90 6.21 -10.30
N GLU A 59 6.04 6.88 -10.21
CA GLU A 59 7.23 6.29 -9.60
C GLU A 59 7.64 7.12 -8.39
N THR A 60 7.97 6.46 -7.29
CA THR A 60 8.43 7.13 -6.07
C THR A 60 9.46 6.28 -5.35
N GLY A 61 10.37 6.95 -4.63
CA GLY A 61 11.37 6.30 -3.80
C GLY A 61 10.91 6.17 -2.35
N PHE A 62 11.47 5.19 -1.65
CA PHE A 62 11.19 4.92 -0.25
C PHE A 62 12.49 4.96 0.53
N ASP A 63 12.77 6.05 1.22
CA ASP A 63 14.06 6.27 1.87
C ASP A 63 14.06 5.93 3.35
N LYS A 64 12.94 6.08 4.04
CA LYS A 64 12.84 5.83 5.47
C LYS A 64 12.39 4.41 5.75
N ASP A 65 13.08 3.77 6.70
CA ASP A 65 12.68 2.45 7.19
C ASP A 65 11.29 2.51 7.81
N GLY A 66 10.52 1.46 7.60
CA GLY A 66 9.19 1.34 8.16
C GLY A 66 8.21 0.72 7.19
N PHE A 67 6.95 0.74 7.58
CA PHE A 67 5.86 0.19 6.78
C PHE A 67 5.03 1.32 6.19
N TYR A 68 4.68 1.17 4.92
CA TYR A 68 3.85 2.12 4.19
C TYR A 68 2.58 1.41 3.73
N GLY A 69 1.43 1.84 4.25
CA GLY A 69 0.14 1.42 3.75
C GLY A 69 -0.24 2.25 2.53
N ILE A 70 -0.64 1.59 1.45
CA ILE A 70 -0.95 2.24 0.18
C ILE A 70 -2.35 1.82 -0.24
N LYS A 71 -3.08 2.77 -0.80
CA LYS A 71 -4.45 2.58 -1.29
C LYS A 71 -4.57 3.07 -2.73
N CYS A 72 -5.58 2.58 -3.43
CA CYS A 72 -6.11 3.24 -4.61
C CYS A 72 -7.28 4.11 -4.16
N SER A 73 -7.17 5.42 -4.30
CA SER A 73 -8.16 6.34 -3.72
C SER A 73 -9.61 6.04 -4.16
N PRO A 74 -9.90 5.87 -5.48
CA PRO A 74 -11.28 5.58 -5.86
C PRO A 74 -11.79 4.21 -5.43
N HIS A 75 -10.92 3.25 -5.14
CA HIS A 75 -11.33 1.87 -4.82
C HIS A 75 -10.96 1.43 -3.41
N TYR A 76 -10.56 2.36 -2.55
CA TYR A 76 -10.24 2.05 -1.16
C TYR A 76 -11.44 1.41 -0.45
N GLY A 77 -12.64 1.92 -0.71
CA GLY A 77 -13.86 1.33 -0.18
C GLY A 77 -14.14 -0.10 -0.64
N MET A 78 -13.49 -0.54 -1.71
CA MET A 78 -13.57 -1.92 -2.21
C MET A 78 -12.41 -2.78 -1.73
N GLY A 79 -11.52 -2.21 -0.92
CA GLY A 79 -10.40 -2.94 -0.35
C GLY A 79 -9.13 -2.94 -1.17
N MET A 80 -8.96 -2.00 -2.10
CA MET A 80 -7.76 -1.94 -2.94
C MET A 80 -6.59 -1.32 -2.17
N VAL A 81 -5.76 -2.18 -1.58
CA VAL A 81 -4.66 -1.79 -0.67
C VAL A 81 -3.39 -2.60 -0.94
N MET A 82 -2.27 -2.06 -0.47
CA MET A 82 -0.95 -2.66 -0.59
C MET A 82 -0.13 -2.29 0.65
N LEU A 83 0.81 -3.13 1.04
CA LEU A 83 1.73 -2.86 2.13
C LEU A 83 3.18 -2.97 1.63
N VAL A 84 4.00 -1.98 1.97
CA VAL A 84 5.42 -1.98 1.63
C VAL A 84 6.23 -1.89 2.90
N LYS A 85 7.18 -2.82 3.07
CA LYS A 85 8.16 -2.78 4.16
C LYS A 85 9.49 -2.27 3.60
N VAL A 86 10.04 -1.24 4.22
CA VAL A 86 11.33 -0.67 3.82
C VAL A 86 12.34 -0.92 4.94
N GLY A 87 13.46 -1.55 4.61
CA GLY A 87 14.53 -1.82 5.56
C GLY A 87 14.11 -2.79 6.65
N LYS A 88 14.64 -2.59 7.85
CA LYS A 88 14.34 -3.41 9.01
C LYS A 88 13.43 -2.62 9.96
N ALA A 89 12.23 -3.11 10.14
CA ALA A 89 11.24 -2.44 10.98
C ALA A 89 10.22 -3.44 11.51
N SER A 90 9.61 -3.08 12.63
CA SER A 90 8.47 -3.83 13.18
C SER A 90 7.20 -3.06 12.82
N LEU A 91 6.12 -3.79 12.56
CA LEU A 91 4.84 -3.17 12.24
C LEU A 91 4.29 -2.46 13.49
N PRO A 92 4.02 -1.15 13.41
CA PRO A 92 3.43 -0.44 14.56
C PRO A 92 2.01 -0.93 14.83
N GLU A 93 1.69 -1.15 16.10
CA GLU A 93 0.33 -1.52 16.51
C GLU A 93 -0.70 -0.48 16.10
N SER A 94 -0.31 0.79 16.06
CA SER A 94 -1.19 1.89 15.67
C SER A 94 -1.76 1.73 14.26
N TYR A 95 -1.09 0.97 13.38
CA TYR A 95 -1.60 0.76 12.02
C TYR A 95 -2.92 -0.01 12.02
N ARG A 96 -3.10 -0.94 12.97
CA ARG A 96 -4.35 -1.68 13.10
C ARG A 96 -5.49 -0.82 13.62
N ALA A 97 -5.16 0.28 14.29
CA ALA A 97 -6.15 1.19 14.86
C ALA A 97 -6.55 2.31 13.88
N VAL A 98 -5.92 2.39 12.72
CA VAL A 98 -6.27 3.40 11.71
C VAL A 98 -7.67 3.14 11.19
N ASP A 99 -8.45 4.21 11.06
CA ASP A 99 -9.80 4.12 10.49
C ASP A 99 -9.71 3.73 9.01
N MET A 100 -10.44 2.71 8.62
CA MET A 100 -10.37 2.17 7.26
C MET A 100 -11.72 1.60 6.85
N PRO A 101 -12.02 1.56 5.53
CA PRO A 101 -13.25 0.95 5.04
C PRO A 101 -13.36 -0.52 5.43
N ALA A 102 -14.59 -0.99 5.62
CA ALA A 102 -14.85 -2.36 6.07
C ALA A 102 -14.22 -3.41 5.14
N ARG A 103 -14.21 -3.18 3.83
CA ARG A 103 -13.63 -4.13 2.88
C ARG A 103 -12.10 -4.09 2.85
N ALA A 104 -11.50 -3.01 3.33
CA ALA A 104 -10.04 -2.91 3.43
C ALA A 104 -9.49 -3.66 4.65
N LYS A 105 -10.27 -3.77 5.72
CA LYS A 105 -9.80 -4.40 6.96
C LYS A 105 -9.28 -5.82 6.79
N PRO A 106 -10.02 -6.77 6.18
CA PRO A 106 -9.50 -8.12 6.04
C PRO A 106 -8.27 -8.20 5.13
N ARG A 107 -8.22 -7.39 4.09
CA ARG A 107 -7.05 -7.37 3.20
C ARG A 107 -5.82 -6.80 3.89
N LEU A 108 -5.96 -5.70 4.62
CA LEU A 108 -4.86 -5.12 5.39
C LEU A 108 -4.42 -6.05 6.51
N GLU A 109 -5.34 -6.68 7.22
CA GLU A 109 -4.98 -7.62 8.28
C GLU A 109 -4.19 -8.80 7.75
N GLU A 110 -4.55 -9.34 6.61
CA GLU A 110 -3.78 -10.40 5.95
C GLU A 110 -2.36 -9.93 5.61
N LEU A 111 -2.22 -8.69 5.11
CA LEU A 111 -0.92 -8.11 4.82
C LEU A 111 -0.10 -7.89 6.09
N PHE A 112 -0.73 -7.40 7.15
CA PHE A 112 -0.07 -7.21 8.45
C PHE A 112 0.43 -8.54 9.02
N GLN A 113 -0.38 -9.60 8.92
CA GLN A 113 0.03 -10.93 9.37
C GLN A 113 1.21 -11.45 8.55
N ARG A 114 1.18 -11.25 7.25
CA ARG A 114 2.27 -11.65 6.37
C ARG A 114 3.57 -10.92 6.71
N ALA A 115 3.46 -9.64 7.04
CA ALA A 115 4.61 -8.82 7.44
C ALA A 115 5.19 -9.23 8.80
N SER A 116 4.36 -9.76 9.69
CA SER A 116 4.76 -10.17 11.04
C SER A 116 5.29 -11.60 11.11
N ASN A 117 5.04 -12.41 10.09
CA ASN A 117 5.49 -13.80 10.00
C ASN A 117 6.50 -13.93 8.86
N PRO A 118 7.81 -13.82 9.17
CA PRO A 118 8.85 -13.93 8.16
C PRO A 118 8.94 -15.33 7.54
#